data_c4d1f28bfcb7661ef9ef4d7e6e9a97c4
#
_entry.id   c4d1f28bfcb7661ef9ef4d7e6e9a97c4
#
_cell.length_a   1.000
_cell.length_b   1.000
_cell.length_c   1.000
_cell.angle_alpha   90.00
_cell.angle_beta   90.00
_cell.angle_gamma   90.00
#
_symmetry.space_group_name_H-M   'P 1'
#
loop_
_entity.id
_entity.type
_entity.pdbx_description
1 polymer ?
#
loop_
_entity_poly.entity_id
_entity_poly.type
_entity_poly.pdbx_seq_one_letter_code
_entity_poly.pdbx_strand_id
1 'polypeptide(L)'
;SEYLYPNIYEHQSIKNSAVQRHCEESGDHTDQERPIEHWLYFDTEKDMNNALSKVIALGYKVEDSGRVDPEEGDTSQEAYYHLILSKVNTVDDINSDTWDLIDVALDTNGQYDGWETVLVK
;
A
#
# COMPACT_ATOMS: atom_id res chain seq x y z
N SER A 1 -23.09 -13.34 0.75
CA SER A 1 -23.38 -12.33 -0.28
C SER A 1 -22.71 -12.69 -1.58
N GLU A 2 -23.36 -12.35 -2.64
CA GLU A 2 -22.82 -12.58 -3.97
C GLU A 2 -22.15 -11.30 -4.46
N TYR A 3 -20.93 -11.44 -4.98
CA TYR A 3 -20.22 -10.33 -5.58
C TYR A 3 -20.27 -10.46 -7.09
N LEU A 4 -20.60 -9.38 -7.77
CA LEU A 4 -20.58 -9.32 -9.22
C LEU A 4 -19.16 -9.22 -9.78
N TYR A 5 -18.21 -8.82 -8.92
CA TYR A 5 -16.79 -8.75 -9.25
C TYR A 5 -15.96 -9.24 -8.08
N PRO A 6 -14.68 -9.58 -8.31
CA PRO A 6 -13.76 -9.86 -7.23
C PRO A 6 -13.75 -8.69 -6.23
N ASN A 7 -13.67 -8.99 -4.93
CA ASN A 7 -13.59 -7.94 -3.92
C ASN A 7 -12.21 -7.29 -3.95
N ILE A 8 -12.06 -6.19 -3.21
CA ILE A 8 -10.83 -5.39 -3.21
C ILE A 8 -9.60 -6.21 -2.76
N TYR A 9 -9.76 -7.16 -1.85
CA TYR A 9 -8.68 -8.03 -1.40
C TYR A 9 -8.23 -8.99 -2.49
N GLU A 10 -9.18 -9.57 -3.21
CA GLU A 10 -8.89 -10.48 -4.32
C GLU A 10 -8.18 -9.76 -5.46
N HIS A 11 -8.63 -8.55 -5.79
CA HIS A 11 -7.97 -7.71 -6.78
C HIS A 11 -6.51 -7.44 -6.40
N GLN A 12 -6.26 -7.11 -5.13
CA GLN A 12 -4.90 -6.85 -4.67
C GLN A 12 -4.06 -8.12 -4.71
N SER A 13 -4.62 -9.26 -4.35
CA SER A 13 -3.91 -10.55 -4.41
C SER A 13 -3.51 -10.90 -5.84
N ILE A 14 -4.37 -10.62 -6.82
CA ILE A 14 -4.05 -10.83 -8.24
C ILE A 14 -2.88 -9.95 -8.67
N LYS A 15 -2.89 -8.67 -8.27
CA LYS A 15 -1.78 -7.75 -8.55
C LYS A 15 -0.49 -8.22 -7.88
N ASN A 16 -0.58 -8.67 -6.64
CA ASN A 16 0.56 -9.18 -5.89
C ASN A 16 1.17 -10.41 -6.59
N SER A 17 0.33 -11.32 -7.06
CA SER A 17 0.78 -12.51 -7.78
C SER A 17 1.54 -12.16 -9.06
N ALA A 18 1.08 -11.14 -9.78
CA ALA A 18 1.77 -10.67 -10.98
C ALA A 18 3.16 -10.13 -10.66
N VAL A 19 3.30 -9.36 -9.57
CA VAL A 19 4.61 -8.84 -9.14
C VAL A 19 5.50 -9.97 -8.64
N GLN A 20 4.95 -10.92 -7.87
CA GLN A 20 5.70 -12.09 -7.40
C GLN A 20 6.29 -12.88 -8.58
N ARG A 21 5.50 -13.11 -9.61
CA ARG A 21 5.95 -13.80 -10.81
C ARG A 21 7.04 -13.03 -11.52
N HIS A 22 6.89 -11.71 -11.66
CA HIS A 22 7.90 -10.86 -12.27
C HIS A 22 9.21 -10.92 -11.50
N CYS A 23 9.16 -10.89 -10.17
CA CYS A 23 10.34 -11.02 -9.31
C CYS A 23 11.04 -12.37 -9.56
N GLU A 24 10.28 -13.46 -9.58
CA GLU A 24 10.84 -14.80 -9.82
C GLU A 24 11.51 -14.89 -11.19
N GLU A 25 10.89 -14.36 -12.22
CA GLU A 25 11.43 -14.32 -13.58
C GLU A 25 12.71 -13.49 -13.67
N SER A 26 12.83 -12.49 -12.80
CA SER A 26 14.03 -11.63 -12.72
C SER A 26 15.16 -12.23 -11.87
N GLY A 27 14.95 -13.42 -11.30
CA GLY A 27 15.95 -14.08 -10.47
C GLY A 27 15.92 -13.67 -9.01
N ASP A 28 14.83 -13.06 -8.55
CA ASP A 28 14.65 -12.63 -7.17
C ASP A 28 14.41 -13.84 -6.27
N HIS A 29 15.00 -13.81 -5.08
CA HIS A 29 14.70 -14.76 -4.00
C HIS A 29 13.52 -14.25 -3.21
N THR A 30 12.29 -14.55 -3.64
CA THR A 30 11.05 -14.03 -3.08
C THR A 30 10.79 -14.47 -1.65
N ASP A 31 11.54 -15.44 -1.14
CA ASP A 31 11.48 -15.90 0.25
C ASP A 31 12.44 -15.15 1.18
N GLN A 32 13.22 -14.21 0.65
CA GLN A 32 14.13 -13.39 1.46
C GLN A 32 13.44 -12.12 1.94
N GLU A 33 13.64 -11.79 3.22
CA GLU A 33 13.11 -10.56 3.80
C GLU A 33 13.81 -9.33 3.23
N ARG A 34 13.03 -8.27 3.05
CA ARG A 34 13.50 -6.98 2.57
C ARG A 34 12.53 -5.88 3.01
N PRO A 35 12.95 -4.61 3.06
CA PRO A 35 12.00 -3.53 3.27
C PRO A 35 11.06 -3.42 2.07
N ILE A 36 9.77 -3.33 2.34
CA ILE A 36 8.74 -3.16 1.32
C ILE A 36 7.99 -1.88 1.64
N GLU A 37 7.89 -0.99 0.66
CA GLU A 37 7.19 0.28 0.81
C GLU A 37 5.76 0.17 0.29
N HIS A 38 4.83 0.86 0.98
CA HIS A 38 3.42 0.89 0.63
C HIS A 38 2.93 2.32 0.57
N TRP A 39 1.96 2.59 -0.30
CA TRP A 39 1.38 3.92 -0.49
C TRP A 39 -0.09 3.92 -0.19
N LEU A 40 -0.54 4.85 0.66
CA LEU A 40 -1.95 5.11 0.94
C LEU A 40 -2.26 6.57 0.68
N TYR A 41 -3.49 6.85 0.25
CA TYR A 41 -3.96 8.21 -0.03
C TYR A 41 -5.23 8.52 0.72
N PHE A 42 -5.38 9.79 1.12
CA PHE A 42 -6.51 10.27 1.91
C PHE A 42 -6.94 11.64 1.40
N ASP A 43 -8.24 11.94 1.53
CA ASP A 43 -8.77 13.25 1.14
C ASP A 43 -8.55 14.31 2.23
N THR A 44 -8.42 13.90 3.49
CA THR A 44 -8.26 14.80 4.63
C THR A 44 -7.08 14.40 5.49
N GLU A 45 -6.50 15.41 6.16
CA GLU A 45 -5.41 15.17 7.12
C GLU A 45 -5.88 14.34 8.32
N LYS A 46 -7.13 14.55 8.75
CA LYS A 46 -7.70 13.80 9.86
C LYS A 46 -7.72 12.29 9.56
N ASP A 47 -8.15 11.90 8.37
CA ASP A 47 -8.21 10.51 7.97
C ASP A 47 -6.80 9.93 7.87
N MET A 48 -5.84 10.69 7.32
CA MET A 48 -4.44 10.29 7.28
C MET A 48 -3.88 10.05 8.68
N ASN A 49 -4.15 10.95 9.63
CA ASN A 49 -3.66 10.83 11.00
C ASN A 49 -4.28 9.63 11.73
N ASN A 50 -5.55 9.33 11.46
CA ASN A 50 -6.20 8.13 12.01
C ASN A 50 -5.53 6.87 11.48
N ALA A 51 -5.21 6.82 10.20
CA ALA A 51 -4.49 5.69 9.60
C ALA A 51 -3.08 5.58 10.16
N LEU A 52 -2.39 6.70 10.36
CA LEU A 52 -1.03 6.74 10.90
C LEU A 52 -0.95 6.00 12.24
N SER A 53 -1.88 6.28 13.15
CA SER A 53 -1.93 5.62 14.45
C SER A 53 -2.12 4.11 14.32
N LYS A 54 -2.96 3.69 13.39
CA LYS A 54 -3.25 2.27 13.16
C LYS A 54 -2.05 1.53 12.59
N VAL A 55 -1.37 2.11 11.60
CA VAL A 55 -0.22 1.44 10.97
C VAL A 55 0.98 1.35 11.90
N ILE A 56 1.20 2.35 12.72
CA ILE A 56 2.25 2.30 13.74
C ILE A 56 1.99 1.15 14.71
N ALA A 57 0.74 0.98 15.14
CA ALA A 57 0.35 -0.11 16.03
C ALA A 57 0.55 -1.49 15.37
N LEU A 58 0.47 -1.57 14.05
CA LEU A 58 0.71 -2.80 13.29
C LEU A 58 2.20 -3.08 13.02
N GLY A 59 3.08 -2.17 13.38
CA GLY A 59 4.52 -2.36 13.23
C GLY A 59 5.13 -1.75 11.98
N TYR A 60 4.40 -0.93 11.27
CA TYR A 60 4.93 -0.23 10.08
C TYR A 60 5.74 0.99 10.49
N LYS A 61 6.77 1.27 9.70
CA LYS A 61 7.55 2.50 9.81
C LYS A 61 6.98 3.52 8.84
N VAL A 62 6.80 4.76 9.30
CA VAL A 62 6.35 5.86 8.44
C VAL A 62 7.58 6.47 7.76
N GLU A 63 7.65 6.34 6.46
CA GLU A 63 8.74 6.91 5.65
C GLU A 63 8.43 8.36 5.27
N ASP A 64 7.18 8.67 4.95
CA ASP A 64 6.74 10.02 4.65
C ASP A 64 5.23 10.14 4.86
N SER A 65 4.78 11.34 5.20
CA SER A 65 3.37 11.65 5.34
C SER A 65 3.17 13.13 5.10
N GLY A 66 2.07 13.51 4.49
CA GLY A 66 1.77 14.91 4.30
C GLY A 66 0.85 15.20 3.14
N ARG A 67 0.65 16.49 2.94
CA ARG A 67 -0.20 17.02 1.89
C ARG A 67 0.53 17.00 0.55
N VAL A 68 -0.20 16.58 -0.48
CA VAL A 68 0.26 16.64 -1.87
C VAL A 68 -0.65 17.60 -2.62
N ASP A 69 -0.08 18.69 -3.11
CA ASP A 69 -0.83 19.67 -3.89
C ASP A 69 -0.83 19.25 -5.36
N PRO A 70 -1.92 19.53 -6.10
CA PRO A 70 -1.95 19.27 -7.53
C PRO A 70 -0.93 20.12 -8.26
N GLU A 71 -0.55 19.69 -9.46
CA GLU A 71 0.40 20.45 -10.27
C GLU A 71 -0.13 21.85 -10.57
N GLU A 72 0.78 22.80 -10.68
CA GLU A 72 0.45 24.19 -11.00
C GLU A 72 -0.31 24.25 -12.34
N GLY A 73 -1.46 24.90 -12.31
CA GLY A 73 -2.33 25.01 -13.49
C GLY A 73 -3.35 23.89 -13.64
N ASP A 74 -3.28 22.84 -12.82
CA ASP A 74 -4.29 21.79 -12.83
C ASP A 74 -5.40 22.13 -11.85
N THR A 75 -6.54 22.58 -12.39
CA THR A 75 -7.72 22.95 -11.58
C THR A 75 -8.71 21.81 -11.43
N SER A 76 -8.45 20.65 -12.07
CA SER A 76 -9.36 19.51 -12.04
C SER A 76 -9.15 18.61 -10.82
N GLN A 77 -8.03 18.74 -10.13
CA GLN A 77 -7.69 17.93 -8.97
C GLN A 77 -7.60 18.77 -7.70
N GLU A 78 -8.05 18.19 -6.61
CA GLU A 78 -7.88 18.78 -5.29
C GLU A 78 -6.63 18.21 -4.62
N ALA A 79 -6.11 18.95 -3.64
CA ALA A 79 -5.02 18.44 -2.82
C ALA A 79 -5.46 17.16 -2.07
N TYR A 80 -4.51 16.27 -1.86
CA TYR A 80 -4.76 15.06 -1.10
C TYR A 80 -3.59 14.84 -0.12
N TYR A 81 -3.70 13.81 0.69
CA TYR A 81 -2.66 13.44 1.66
C TYR A 81 -2.14 12.07 1.35
N HIS A 82 -0.82 11.88 1.44
CA HIS A 82 -0.22 10.58 1.24
C HIS A 82 0.40 10.07 2.55
N LEU A 83 0.49 8.76 2.65
CA LEU A 83 1.16 8.07 3.73
C LEU A 83 2.01 6.98 3.09
N ILE A 84 3.33 7.10 3.23
CA ILE A 84 4.27 6.13 2.69
C ILE A 84 4.86 5.36 3.87
N LEU A 85 4.72 4.05 3.83
CA LEU A 85 5.06 3.15 4.91
C LEU A 85 6.08 2.12 4.46
N SER A 86 6.84 1.58 5.40
CA SER A 86 7.68 0.43 5.11
C SER A 86 7.56 -0.61 6.21
N LYS A 87 7.77 -1.86 5.83
CA LYS A 87 7.84 -2.99 6.74
C LYS A 87 8.69 -4.06 6.11
N VAL A 88 9.54 -4.69 6.90
CA VAL A 88 10.33 -5.83 6.43
C VAL A 88 9.44 -7.05 6.29
N ASN A 89 9.42 -7.64 5.11
CA ASN A 89 8.67 -8.85 4.84
C ASN A 89 9.24 -9.55 3.60
N THR A 90 8.71 -10.70 3.28
CA THR A 90 9.04 -11.41 2.05
C THR A 90 8.01 -11.07 0.96
N VAL A 91 8.42 -11.15 -0.29
CA VAL A 91 7.48 -11.00 -1.41
C VAL A 91 6.43 -12.13 -1.37
N ASP A 92 6.83 -13.32 -0.93
CA ASP A 92 5.92 -14.46 -0.84
C ASP A 92 4.75 -14.21 0.13
N ASP A 93 4.96 -13.45 1.21
CA ASP A 93 3.95 -13.19 2.24
C ASP A 93 3.29 -11.81 2.11
N ILE A 94 3.43 -11.15 0.97
CA ILE A 94 2.96 -9.77 0.80
C ILE A 94 1.44 -9.61 0.97
N ASN A 95 0.66 -10.65 0.71
CA ASN A 95 -0.80 -10.60 0.85
C ASN A 95 -1.22 -10.25 2.27
N SER A 96 -0.51 -10.77 3.27
CA SER A 96 -0.78 -10.47 4.68
C SER A 96 -0.73 -8.97 4.94
N ASP A 97 0.32 -8.30 4.48
CA ASP A 97 0.49 -6.86 4.69
C ASP A 97 -0.49 -6.04 3.86
N THR A 98 -0.70 -6.40 2.59
CA THR A 98 -1.60 -5.62 1.73
C THR A 98 -3.04 -5.70 2.21
N TRP A 99 -3.46 -6.85 2.72
CA TRP A 99 -4.80 -7.00 3.27
C TRP A 99 -5.00 -6.18 4.53
N ASP A 100 -4.01 -6.16 5.44
CA ASP A 100 -4.04 -5.32 6.64
C ASP A 100 -4.14 -3.84 6.28
N LEU A 101 -3.38 -3.39 5.28
CA LEU A 101 -3.39 -1.99 4.86
C LEU A 101 -4.67 -1.61 4.13
N ILE A 102 -5.28 -2.53 3.41
CA ILE A 102 -6.61 -2.30 2.83
C ILE A 102 -7.65 -2.11 3.94
N ASP A 103 -7.58 -2.92 5.00
CA ASP A 103 -8.46 -2.75 6.15
C ASP A 103 -8.29 -1.38 6.81
N VAL A 104 -7.05 -0.94 6.99
CA VAL A 104 -6.76 0.39 7.52
C VAL A 104 -7.33 1.48 6.62
N ALA A 105 -7.15 1.36 5.31
CA ALA A 105 -7.68 2.32 4.35
C ALA A 105 -9.21 2.40 4.42
N LEU A 106 -9.89 1.27 4.47
CA LEU A 106 -11.35 1.22 4.57
C LEU A 106 -11.86 1.83 5.88
N ASP A 107 -11.16 1.59 6.99
CA ASP A 107 -11.53 2.13 8.29
C ASP A 107 -11.32 3.64 8.40
N THR A 108 -10.47 4.22 7.57
CA THR A 108 -10.05 5.61 7.68
C THR A 108 -10.40 6.43 6.44
N ASN A 109 -11.31 5.94 5.61
CA ASN A 109 -11.74 6.59 4.37
C ASN A 109 -10.59 6.90 3.41
N GLY A 110 -9.58 6.03 3.41
CA GLY A 110 -8.42 6.15 2.55
C GLY A 110 -8.46 5.17 1.39
N GLN A 111 -7.38 5.19 0.62
CA GLN A 111 -7.20 4.29 -0.51
C GLN A 111 -5.80 3.69 -0.47
N TYR A 112 -5.71 2.38 -0.58
CA TYR A 112 -4.44 1.69 -0.72
C TYR A 112 -4.05 1.67 -2.19
N ASP A 113 -2.87 2.23 -2.53
CA ASP A 113 -2.45 2.36 -3.93
C ASP A 113 -1.55 1.21 -4.39
N GLY A 114 -0.75 0.66 -3.51
CA GLY A 114 0.15 -0.43 -3.89
C GLY A 114 1.44 -0.45 -3.09
N TRP A 115 2.37 -1.27 -3.54
CA TRP A 115 3.65 -1.48 -2.88
C TRP A 115 4.79 -1.62 -3.89
N GLU A 116 6.00 -1.43 -3.40
CA GLU A 116 7.20 -1.58 -4.21
C GLU A 116 8.35 -2.07 -3.32
N THR A 117 9.30 -2.76 -3.91
CA THR A 117 10.47 -3.25 -3.18
C THR A 117 11.65 -3.38 -4.12
N VAL A 118 12.84 -3.64 -3.54
CA VAL A 118 14.05 -3.94 -4.30
C VAL A 118 14.11 -5.43 -4.61
N LEU A 119 14.77 -5.78 -5.69
CA LEU A 119 15.02 -7.17 -6.03
C LEU A 119 16.17 -7.72 -5.18
N VAL A 120 16.02 -8.94 -4.70
CA VAL A 120 17.05 -9.68 -3.96
C VAL A 120 17.49 -10.86 -4.82
N LYS A 121 18.56 -10.68 -5.54
CA LYS A 121 19.11 -11.70 -6.46
C LYS A 121 20.21 -12.53 -5.84
#